data_fc3b46db284a4c69987598d6dc282eaa
#
_entry.id   fc3b46db284a4c69987598d6dc282eaa
#
_cell.length_a   1.000
_cell.length_b   1.000
_cell.length_c   1.000
_cell.angle_alpha   90.00
_cell.angle_beta   90.00
_cell.angle_gamma   90.00
#
_symmetry.space_group_name_H-M   'P 1'
#
loop_
_entity.id
_entity.type
_entity.pdbx_description
1 polymer ?
#
loop_
_entity_poly.entity_id
_entity_poly.type
_entity_poly.pdbx_seq_one_letter_code
_entity_poly.pdbx_strand_id
1 'polypeptide(L)'
;VKLSAVLMGNKVQDLAKELVAYGADTVYVADNPKLAHFNDELYTDVVAELAAKHKPEIIITGATAIGRAFFPRVSIKLNAGLTADCTDFELDMENRNLLQVRPAFGGSLMAKIMTPEKRPQMSTARYKVFKPLAKDDSRKGEIVDAGVNVDAMQPKSQFMEFIPEVETTINIAEADMIVSG
;
A
#
# COMPACT_ATOMS: atom_id res chain seq x y z
N VAL A 1 3.26 18.15 6.20
CA VAL A 1 2.74 17.12 5.28
C VAL A 1 1.66 16.36 6.03
N LYS A 2 0.49 16.13 5.42
CA LYS A 2 -0.59 15.35 6.00
C LYS A 2 -0.44 13.89 5.54
N LEU A 3 -0.44 12.95 6.48
CA LEU A 3 -0.36 11.52 6.21
C LEU A 3 -1.74 10.89 6.32
N SER A 4 -2.20 10.25 5.25
CA SER A 4 -3.46 9.51 5.26
C SER A 4 -3.22 8.03 5.01
N ALA A 5 -4.02 7.19 5.64
CA ALA A 5 -4.04 5.75 5.39
C ALA A 5 -5.39 5.33 4.78
N VAL A 6 -5.39 4.28 3.98
CA VAL A 6 -6.58 3.61 3.48
C VAL A 6 -6.65 2.23 4.08
N LEU A 7 -7.74 1.94 4.77
CA LEU A 7 -8.03 0.65 5.38
C LEU A 7 -9.22 0.01 4.66
N MET A 8 -9.00 -1.15 4.06
CA MET A 8 -10.02 -1.88 3.29
C MET A 8 -10.24 -3.28 3.86
N GLY A 9 -11.48 -3.68 4.04
CA GLY A 9 -11.79 -5.02 4.53
C GLY A 9 -13.24 -5.19 4.94
N ASN A 10 -13.50 -6.18 5.77
CA ASN A 10 -14.79 -6.45 6.37
C ASN A 10 -14.64 -6.48 7.90
N LYS A 11 -15.41 -5.65 8.61
CA LYS A 11 -15.34 -5.47 10.07
C LYS A 11 -13.96 -5.01 10.54
N VAL A 12 -13.38 -4.04 9.83
CA VAL A 12 -12.01 -3.55 10.07
C VAL A 12 -11.96 -2.23 10.84
N GLN A 13 -13.07 -1.65 11.24
CA GLN A 13 -13.18 -0.35 11.90
C GLN A 13 -12.24 -0.21 13.12
N ASP A 14 -12.14 -1.26 13.93
CA ASP A 14 -11.31 -1.22 15.15
C ASP A 14 -9.80 -1.09 14.85
N LEU A 15 -9.37 -1.57 13.68
CA LEU A 15 -7.97 -1.48 13.25
C LEU A 15 -7.55 -0.05 12.85
N ALA A 16 -8.52 0.83 12.57
CA ALA A 16 -8.22 2.20 12.16
C ALA A 16 -7.48 2.99 13.26
N LYS A 17 -7.78 2.72 14.54
CA LYS A 17 -7.11 3.36 15.67
C LYS A 17 -5.62 3.00 15.74
N GLU A 18 -5.28 1.78 15.36
CA GLU A 18 -3.89 1.35 15.31
C GLU A 18 -3.09 2.13 14.25
N LEU A 19 -3.67 2.36 13.08
CA LEU A 19 -3.04 3.18 12.04
C LEU A 19 -2.81 4.63 12.49
N VAL A 20 -3.73 5.20 13.28
CA VAL A 20 -3.55 6.51 13.90
C VAL A 20 -2.39 6.47 14.90
N ALA A 21 -2.31 5.45 15.75
CA ALA A 21 -1.24 5.30 16.74
C ALA A 21 0.15 5.17 16.09
N TYR A 22 0.23 4.64 14.87
CA TYR A 22 1.47 4.56 14.07
C TYR A 22 1.71 5.75 13.15
N GLY A 23 0.90 6.80 13.21
CA GLY A 23 1.26 8.07 12.57
C GLY A 23 0.28 8.61 11.53
N ALA A 24 -0.81 7.92 11.21
CA ALA A 24 -1.80 8.45 10.29
C ALA A 24 -2.57 9.64 10.90
N ASP A 25 -2.66 10.75 10.16
CA ASP A 25 -3.48 11.90 10.53
C ASP A 25 -4.95 11.69 10.16
N THR A 26 -5.20 10.95 9.08
CA THR A 26 -6.54 10.57 8.63
C THR A 26 -6.53 9.12 8.16
N VAL A 27 -7.52 8.33 8.56
CA VAL A 27 -7.72 6.96 8.07
C VAL A 27 -9.05 6.89 7.33
N TYR A 28 -9.00 6.61 6.04
CA TYR A 28 -10.18 6.33 5.22
C TYR A 28 -10.51 4.85 5.31
N VAL A 29 -11.68 4.52 5.84
CA VAL A 29 -12.12 3.15 6.06
C VAL A 29 -13.15 2.74 5.01
N ALA A 30 -12.82 1.74 4.20
CA ALA A 30 -13.76 1.07 3.32
C ALA A 30 -14.12 -0.30 3.92
N ASP A 31 -15.16 -0.33 4.73
CA ASP A 31 -15.63 -1.52 5.44
C ASP A 31 -16.84 -2.12 4.72
N ASN A 32 -16.63 -3.22 4.01
CA ASN A 32 -17.68 -3.85 3.22
C ASN A 32 -17.47 -5.38 3.13
N PRO A 33 -18.51 -6.20 3.22
CA PRO A 33 -18.41 -7.65 3.08
C PRO A 33 -17.74 -8.14 1.79
N LYS A 34 -17.87 -7.43 0.67
CA LYS A 34 -17.18 -7.75 -0.59
C LYS A 34 -15.65 -7.61 -0.50
N LEU A 35 -15.15 -6.89 0.50
CA LEU A 35 -13.72 -6.70 0.77
C LEU A 35 -13.17 -7.71 1.80
N ALA A 36 -13.97 -8.68 2.26
CA ALA A 36 -13.54 -9.69 3.22
C ALA A 36 -12.37 -10.54 2.73
N HIS A 37 -12.31 -10.77 1.43
CA HIS A 37 -11.21 -11.46 0.77
C HIS A 37 -10.62 -10.54 -0.30
N PHE A 38 -9.32 -10.67 -0.51
CA PHE A 38 -8.63 -9.86 -1.50
C PHE A 38 -9.20 -10.13 -2.90
N ASN A 39 -9.61 -9.05 -3.57
CA ASN A 39 -9.93 -9.03 -4.98
C ASN A 39 -9.24 -7.81 -5.60
N ASP A 40 -8.35 -8.05 -6.56
CA ASP A 40 -7.48 -7.03 -7.12
C ASP A 40 -8.25 -5.93 -7.86
N GLU A 41 -9.41 -6.23 -8.44
CA GLU A 41 -10.27 -5.25 -9.11
C GLU A 41 -10.95 -4.34 -8.09
N LEU A 42 -11.57 -4.89 -7.04
CA LEU A 42 -12.24 -4.10 -5.99
C LEU A 42 -11.26 -3.20 -5.25
N TYR A 43 -10.09 -3.73 -4.86
CA TYR A 43 -9.05 -2.94 -4.18
C TYR A 43 -8.52 -1.81 -5.07
N THR A 44 -8.36 -2.10 -6.38
CA THR A 44 -7.97 -1.10 -7.38
C THR A 44 -9.01 0.01 -7.47
N ASP A 45 -10.28 -0.33 -7.54
CA ASP A 45 -11.36 0.63 -7.73
C ASP A 45 -11.51 1.54 -6.52
N VAL A 46 -11.48 0.97 -5.31
CA VAL A 46 -11.55 1.75 -4.06
C VAL A 46 -10.41 2.75 -3.98
N VAL A 47 -9.16 2.31 -4.21
CA VAL A 47 -8.00 3.21 -4.12
C VAL A 47 -8.01 4.26 -5.22
N ALA A 48 -8.38 3.88 -6.44
CA ALA A 48 -8.45 4.82 -7.56
C ALA A 48 -9.53 5.90 -7.35
N GLU A 49 -10.70 5.53 -6.82
CA GLU A 49 -11.78 6.47 -6.50
C GLU A 49 -11.36 7.44 -5.39
N LEU A 50 -10.75 6.94 -4.31
CA LEU A 50 -10.22 7.78 -3.26
C LEU A 50 -9.12 8.73 -3.75
N ALA A 51 -8.21 8.23 -4.59
CA ALA A 51 -7.15 9.06 -5.18
C ALA A 51 -7.71 10.15 -6.10
N ALA A 52 -8.73 9.84 -6.90
CA ALA A 52 -9.41 10.83 -7.74
C ALA A 52 -10.10 11.93 -6.91
N LYS A 53 -10.71 11.55 -5.78
CA LYS A 53 -11.41 12.46 -4.86
C LYS A 53 -10.46 13.35 -4.07
N HIS A 54 -9.41 12.76 -3.48
CA HIS A 54 -8.52 13.45 -2.53
C HIS A 54 -7.22 13.96 -3.16
N LYS A 55 -6.90 13.55 -4.38
CA LYS A 55 -5.74 14.00 -5.17
C LYS A 55 -4.43 13.99 -4.39
N PRO A 56 -4.04 12.83 -3.81
CA PRO A 56 -2.77 12.74 -3.09
C PRO A 56 -1.59 12.97 -4.04
N GLU A 57 -0.51 13.53 -3.54
CA GLU A 57 0.72 13.72 -4.32
C GLU A 57 1.54 12.44 -4.42
N ILE A 58 1.48 11.63 -3.37
CA ILE A 58 2.23 10.38 -3.24
C ILE A 58 1.28 9.30 -2.73
N ILE A 59 1.37 8.10 -3.31
CA ILE A 59 0.71 6.91 -2.79
C ILE A 59 1.75 5.80 -2.67
N ILE A 60 1.85 5.20 -1.48
CA ILE A 60 2.77 4.09 -1.21
C ILE A 60 1.99 2.91 -0.65
N THR A 61 2.33 1.70 -1.09
CA THR A 61 1.84 0.46 -0.50
C THR A 61 2.99 -0.51 -0.25
N GLY A 62 2.79 -1.54 0.56
CA GLY A 62 3.78 -2.60 0.75
C GLY A 62 3.96 -3.44 -0.51
N ALA A 63 5.19 -3.84 -0.84
CA ALA A 63 5.51 -4.78 -1.93
C ALA A 63 5.18 -6.24 -1.56
N THR A 64 4.08 -6.46 -0.86
CA THR A 64 3.51 -7.76 -0.56
C THR A 64 2.88 -8.38 -1.81
N ALA A 65 2.51 -9.66 -1.77
CA ALA A 65 1.78 -10.30 -2.89
C ALA A 65 0.51 -9.50 -3.27
N ILE A 66 -0.25 -9.03 -2.27
CA ILE A 66 -1.44 -8.18 -2.47
C ILE A 66 -1.05 -6.85 -3.14
N GLY A 67 -0.09 -6.11 -2.56
CA GLY A 67 0.32 -4.82 -3.11
C GLY A 67 0.84 -4.90 -4.54
N ARG A 68 1.61 -5.94 -4.86
CA ARG A 68 2.13 -6.20 -6.21
C ARG A 68 1.02 -6.57 -7.21
N ALA A 69 -0.08 -7.17 -6.76
CA ALA A 69 -1.17 -7.58 -7.64
C ALA A 69 -2.06 -6.39 -8.06
N PHE A 70 -2.49 -5.53 -7.12
CA PHE A 70 -3.47 -4.49 -7.45
C PHE A 70 -2.85 -3.12 -7.76
N PHE A 71 -1.71 -2.77 -7.18
CA PHE A 71 -1.18 -1.41 -7.27
C PHE A 71 -0.75 -0.97 -8.67
N PRO A 72 -0.20 -1.86 -9.55
CA PRO A 72 0.01 -1.53 -10.95
C PRO A 72 -1.28 -1.18 -11.70
N ARG A 73 -2.40 -1.82 -11.35
CA ARG A 73 -3.71 -1.49 -11.93
C ARG A 73 -4.18 -0.09 -11.50
N VAL A 74 -3.94 0.28 -10.23
CA VAL A 74 -4.21 1.64 -9.75
C VAL A 74 -3.40 2.67 -10.55
N SER A 75 -2.11 2.41 -10.79
CA SER A 75 -1.26 3.34 -11.55
C SER A 75 -1.77 3.57 -12.97
N ILE A 76 -2.23 2.52 -13.65
CA ILE A 76 -2.83 2.64 -14.98
C ILE A 76 -4.14 3.45 -14.94
N LYS A 77 -5.03 3.18 -13.96
CA LYS A 77 -6.28 3.93 -13.82
C LYS A 77 -6.05 5.41 -13.56
N LEU A 78 -5.02 5.75 -12.79
CA LEU A 78 -4.67 7.14 -12.48
C LEU A 78 -3.74 7.79 -13.51
N ASN A 79 -3.31 7.05 -14.55
CA ASN A 79 -2.30 7.50 -15.51
C ASN A 79 -1.04 8.03 -14.81
N ALA A 80 -0.57 7.30 -13.81
CA ALA A 80 0.53 7.66 -12.90
C ALA A 80 1.73 6.72 -13.08
N GLY A 81 2.94 7.22 -12.78
CA GLY A 81 4.14 6.39 -12.77
C GLY A 81 4.24 5.57 -11.47
N LEU A 82 4.71 4.33 -11.58
CA LEU A 82 4.90 3.42 -10.44
C LEU A 82 6.31 2.84 -10.43
N THR A 83 7.00 2.98 -9.30
CA THR A 83 8.26 2.28 -9.04
C THR A 83 8.02 1.17 -8.01
N ALA A 84 8.37 -0.05 -8.39
CA ALA A 84 8.13 -1.21 -7.53
C ALA A 84 9.34 -1.58 -6.67
N ASP A 85 9.07 -2.10 -5.47
CA ASP A 85 10.04 -2.75 -4.59
C ASP A 85 11.17 -1.82 -4.13
N CYS A 86 10.78 -0.60 -3.74
CA CYS A 86 11.70 0.41 -3.24
C CYS A 86 12.25 0.06 -1.86
N THR A 87 13.51 0.35 -1.66
CA THR A 87 14.24 0.12 -0.39
C THR A 87 14.54 1.42 0.35
N ASP A 88 14.36 2.57 -0.32
CA ASP A 88 14.49 3.87 0.32
C ASP A 88 13.66 4.93 -0.43
N PHE A 89 13.32 6.00 0.28
CA PHE A 89 12.59 7.15 -0.23
C PHE A 89 13.23 8.44 0.27
N GLU A 90 13.47 9.37 -0.63
CA GLU A 90 13.89 10.72 -0.31
C GLU A 90 12.86 11.73 -0.85
N LEU A 91 12.69 12.84 -0.17
CA LEU A 91 11.79 13.92 -0.60
C LEU A 91 12.61 15.10 -1.11
N ASP A 92 12.45 15.43 -2.37
CA ASP A 92 12.86 16.71 -2.94
C ASP A 92 11.74 17.72 -2.66
N MET A 93 11.91 18.49 -1.59
CA MET A 93 10.90 19.44 -1.13
C MET A 93 10.78 20.66 -2.05
N GLU A 94 11.85 21.01 -2.77
CA GLU A 94 11.89 22.15 -3.69
C GLU A 94 10.99 21.88 -4.92
N ASN A 95 11.18 20.72 -5.53
CA ASN A 95 10.44 20.31 -6.74
C ASN A 95 9.24 19.40 -6.42
N ARG A 96 8.98 19.10 -5.14
CA ARG A 96 7.91 18.22 -4.66
C ARG A 96 7.94 16.84 -5.31
N ASN A 97 9.14 16.26 -5.42
CA ASN A 97 9.35 14.96 -6.00
C ASN A 97 9.68 13.91 -4.94
N LEU A 98 9.15 12.70 -5.16
CA LEU A 98 9.55 11.51 -4.45
C LEU A 98 10.70 10.84 -5.21
N LEU A 99 11.87 10.80 -4.60
CA LEU A 99 13.01 10.04 -5.09
C LEU A 99 12.88 8.61 -4.58
N GLN A 100 12.72 7.68 -5.51
CA GLN A 100 12.36 6.30 -5.25
C GLN A 100 13.58 5.43 -5.51
N VAL A 101 14.18 4.88 -4.45
CA VAL A 101 15.43 4.13 -4.53
C VAL A 101 15.15 2.64 -4.50
N ARG A 102 15.70 1.91 -5.46
CA ARG A 102 15.60 0.45 -5.51
C ARG A 102 16.86 -0.19 -6.05
N PRO A 103 17.18 -1.43 -5.63
CA PRO A 103 18.26 -2.19 -6.25
C PRO A 103 17.91 -2.57 -7.70
N ALA A 104 18.92 -2.55 -8.56
CA ALA A 104 18.86 -2.96 -9.95
C ALA A 104 20.03 -3.90 -10.25
N PHE A 105 19.94 -4.63 -11.35
CA PHE A 105 20.98 -5.56 -11.83
C PHE A 105 21.50 -6.51 -10.72
N GLY A 106 20.57 -7.21 -10.06
CA GLY A 106 20.92 -8.17 -8.99
C GLY A 106 21.45 -7.49 -7.72
N GLY A 107 21.22 -6.18 -7.53
CA GLY A 107 21.67 -5.44 -6.36
C GLY A 107 23.04 -4.79 -6.50
N SER A 108 23.71 -4.92 -7.65
CA SER A 108 25.00 -4.28 -7.90
C SER A 108 24.93 -2.75 -8.08
N LEU A 109 23.72 -2.24 -8.38
CA LEU A 109 23.46 -0.81 -8.52
C LEU A 109 22.20 -0.43 -7.74
N MET A 110 22.17 0.81 -7.26
CA MET A 110 20.98 1.44 -6.69
C MET A 110 20.44 2.47 -7.69
N ALA A 111 19.25 2.20 -8.23
CA ALA A 111 18.57 3.13 -9.12
C ALA A 111 17.75 4.12 -8.30
N LYS A 112 17.94 5.43 -8.57
CA LYS A 112 17.12 6.51 -8.03
C LYS A 112 16.18 6.98 -9.14
N ILE A 113 14.89 6.80 -8.96
CA ILE A 113 13.85 6.98 -9.97
C ILE A 113 12.92 8.11 -9.54
N MET A 114 12.48 8.93 -10.48
CA MET A 114 11.51 10.01 -10.30
C MET A 114 10.41 9.92 -11.34
N THR A 115 9.23 10.39 -10.97
CA THR A 115 8.09 10.57 -11.89
C THR A 115 7.56 12.00 -11.77
N PRO A 116 8.31 13.02 -12.28
CA PRO A 116 8.05 14.43 -11.95
C PRO A 116 6.78 14.99 -12.58
N GLU A 117 6.36 14.48 -13.73
CA GLU A 117 5.27 15.07 -14.53
C GLU A 117 3.87 14.63 -14.10
N LYS A 118 3.75 13.48 -13.45
CA LYS A 118 2.47 12.87 -13.09
C LYS A 118 2.24 12.82 -11.59
N ARG A 119 0.99 12.91 -11.21
CA ARG A 119 0.53 12.73 -9.83
C ARG A 119 -0.64 11.74 -9.81
N PRO A 120 -0.75 10.92 -8.78
CA PRO A 120 0.22 10.74 -7.70
C PRO A 120 1.53 10.12 -8.16
N GLN A 121 2.62 10.33 -7.42
CA GLN A 121 3.85 9.55 -7.55
C GLN A 121 3.68 8.26 -6.76
N MET A 122 3.80 7.12 -7.42
CA MET A 122 3.42 5.85 -6.80
C MET A 122 4.62 4.93 -6.61
N SER A 123 4.63 4.23 -5.47
CA SER A 123 5.69 3.26 -5.15
C SER A 123 5.16 2.09 -4.34
N THR A 124 5.80 0.93 -4.51
CA THR A 124 5.70 -0.12 -3.51
C THR A 124 6.97 -0.18 -2.67
N ALA A 125 6.82 -0.22 -1.34
CA ALA A 125 7.90 -0.31 -0.38
C ALA A 125 8.22 -1.78 -0.08
N ARG A 126 9.48 -2.18 -0.18
CA ARG A 126 9.90 -3.54 0.20
C ARG A 126 9.58 -3.78 1.67
N TYR A 127 8.95 -4.90 1.98
CA TYR A 127 8.61 -5.23 3.37
C TYR A 127 9.87 -5.52 4.21
N LYS A 128 9.77 -5.28 5.53
CA LYS A 128 10.87 -5.42 6.51
C LYS A 128 12.08 -4.50 6.29
N VAL A 129 12.06 -3.58 5.31
CA VAL A 129 13.16 -2.62 5.09
C VAL A 129 12.94 -1.35 5.91
N PHE A 130 11.70 -0.88 5.99
CA PHE A 130 11.36 0.32 6.76
C PHE A 130 10.96 -0.06 8.18
N LYS A 131 11.54 0.64 9.17
CA LYS A 131 11.15 0.46 10.57
C LYS A 131 9.85 1.22 10.84
N PRO A 132 8.87 0.60 11.51
CA PRO A 132 7.69 1.33 11.95
C PRO A 132 8.07 2.41 12.97
N LEU A 133 7.26 3.48 13.03
CA LEU A 133 7.35 4.44 14.13
C LEU A 133 6.99 3.74 15.46
N ALA A 134 7.47 4.32 16.57
CA ALA A 134 6.99 3.88 17.88
C ALA A 134 5.48 4.11 17.97
N LYS A 135 4.76 3.13 18.49
CA LYS A 135 3.33 3.23 18.72
C LYS A 135 3.04 4.29 19.78
N ASP A 136 2.14 5.21 19.47
CA ASP A 136 1.68 6.25 20.40
C ASP A 136 0.15 6.22 20.49
N ASP A 137 -0.36 5.57 21.51
CA ASP A 137 -1.81 5.44 21.74
C ASP A 137 -2.48 6.77 22.16
N SER A 138 -1.70 7.80 22.47
CA SER A 138 -2.21 9.16 22.79
C SER A 138 -2.48 10.00 21.53
N ARG A 139 -1.97 9.56 20.38
CA ARG A 139 -2.11 10.29 19.12
C ARG A 139 -3.58 10.36 18.69
N LYS A 140 -3.96 11.56 18.24
CA LYS A 140 -5.29 11.81 17.70
C LYS A 140 -5.23 11.92 16.19
N GLY A 141 -6.09 11.18 15.51
CA GLY A 141 -6.29 11.23 14.08
C GLY A 141 -7.77 11.14 13.74
N GLU A 142 -8.10 11.47 12.53
CA GLU A 142 -9.46 11.43 12.02
C GLU A 142 -9.73 10.06 11.37
N ILE A 143 -10.81 9.39 11.75
CA ILE A 143 -11.25 8.15 11.14
C ILE A 143 -12.52 8.47 10.36
N VAL A 144 -12.48 8.30 9.04
CA VAL A 144 -13.52 8.73 8.12
C VAL A 144 -13.97 7.56 7.27
N ASP A 145 -15.26 7.42 7.04
CA ASP A 145 -15.77 6.51 6.01
C ASP A 145 -15.19 6.93 4.65
N ALA A 146 -14.69 5.97 3.88
CA ALA A 146 -14.12 6.21 2.56
C ALA A 146 -15.14 6.85 1.59
N GLY A 147 -16.43 6.57 1.81
CA GLY A 147 -17.53 7.07 0.98
C GLY A 147 -17.50 6.50 -0.44
N VAL A 148 -16.95 5.29 -0.59
CA VAL A 148 -16.88 4.55 -1.85
C VAL A 148 -17.99 3.53 -1.90
N ASN A 149 -18.78 3.52 -2.98
CA ASN A 149 -19.88 2.56 -3.12
C ASN A 149 -19.38 1.21 -3.66
N VAL A 150 -18.81 0.40 -2.77
CA VAL A 150 -18.29 -0.95 -3.10
C VAL A 150 -19.40 -1.88 -3.60
N ASP A 151 -20.64 -1.71 -3.15
CA ASP A 151 -21.77 -2.57 -3.55
C ASP A 151 -22.11 -2.40 -5.03
N ALA A 152 -21.90 -1.22 -5.59
CA ALA A 152 -22.10 -0.96 -7.02
C ALA A 152 -20.97 -1.52 -7.92
N MET A 153 -19.83 -1.89 -7.35
CA MET A 153 -18.70 -2.43 -8.11
C MET A 153 -18.99 -3.85 -8.59
N GLN A 154 -18.63 -4.12 -9.84
CA GLN A 154 -18.88 -5.39 -10.54
C GLN A 154 -17.52 -6.00 -10.97
N PRO A 155 -16.80 -6.70 -10.07
CA PRO A 155 -15.55 -7.36 -10.45
C PRO A 155 -15.83 -8.52 -11.41
N LYS A 156 -14.89 -8.75 -12.33
CA LYS A 156 -14.96 -9.87 -13.30
C LYS A 156 -14.55 -11.21 -12.69
N SER A 157 -13.81 -11.15 -11.57
CA SER A 157 -13.36 -12.31 -10.81
C SER A 157 -14.12 -12.42 -9.49
N GLN A 158 -14.31 -13.64 -9.01
CA GLN A 158 -14.94 -13.92 -7.73
C GLN A 158 -14.04 -14.81 -6.89
N PHE A 159 -13.91 -14.44 -5.59
CA PHE A 159 -13.27 -15.32 -4.63
C PHE A 159 -14.10 -16.59 -4.45
N MET A 160 -13.50 -17.75 -4.62
CA MET A 160 -14.15 -19.04 -4.42
C MET A 160 -13.80 -19.63 -3.05
N GLU A 161 -12.52 -19.89 -2.82
CA GLU A 161 -12.03 -20.43 -1.56
C GLU A 161 -10.55 -20.08 -1.35
N PHE A 162 -10.11 -20.15 -0.13
CA PHE A 162 -8.70 -20.09 0.26
C PHE A 162 -8.22 -21.49 0.58
N ILE A 163 -7.27 -22.01 -0.19
CA ILE A 163 -6.63 -23.29 0.04
C ILE A 163 -5.30 -23.01 0.75
N PRO A 164 -5.23 -23.24 2.09
CA PRO A 164 -3.99 -23.01 2.81
C PRO A 164 -2.93 -24.04 2.37
N GLU A 165 -1.74 -23.55 2.10
CA GLU A 165 -0.58 -24.45 1.94
C GLU A 165 -0.22 -25.03 3.31
N VAL A 166 -0.03 -26.35 3.36
CA VAL A 166 0.44 -27.01 4.58
C VAL A 166 1.93 -26.71 4.67
N GLU A 167 2.30 -25.69 5.43
CA GLU A 167 3.70 -25.34 5.67
C GLU A 167 4.40 -26.49 6.41
N THR A 168 5.16 -27.28 5.68
CA THR A 168 6.05 -28.30 6.23
C THR A 168 7.49 -27.79 6.44
N THR A 169 7.76 -26.56 6.02
CA THR A 169 9.10 -25.95 6.03
C THR A 169 9.08 -24.53 6.62
N ILE A 170 10.19 -24.15 7.24
CA ILE A 170 10.40 -22.79 7.75
C ILE A 170 10.44 -21.83 6.58
N ASN A 171 9.65 -20.76 6.62
CA ASN A 171 9.69 -19.71 5.63
C ASN A 171 11.02 -18.93 5.73
N ILE A 172 11.91 -19.15 4.76
CA ILE A 172 13.23 -18.51 4.72
C ILE A 172 13.13 -16.98 4.73
N ALA A 173 12.08 -16.40 4.14
CA ALA A 173 11.89 -14.95 4.12
C ALA A 173 11.56 -14.36 5.51
N GLU A 174 11.19 -15.20 6.47
CA GLU A 174 10.87 -14.79 7.85
C GLU A 174 11.95 -15.18 8.86
N ALA A 175 12.99 -15.87 8.42
CA ALA A 175 14.09 -16.28 9.29
C ALA A 175 14.93 -15.08 9.72
N ASP A 176 15.25 -14.98 11.02
CA ASP A 176 16.15 -13.96 11.56
C ASP A 176 17.61 -14.19 11.14
N MET A 177 17.98 -15.43 10.93
CA MET A 177 19.32 -15.83 10.47
C MET A 177 19.22 -16.93 9.43
N ILE A 178 19.96 -16.77 8.33
CA ILE A 178 20.06 -17.74 7.24
C ILE A 178 21.52 -18.15 7.10
N VAL A 179 21.79 -19.45 7.11
CA VAL A 179 23.10 -20.02 6.80
C VAL A 179 23.01 -20.73 5.47
N SER A 180 23.83 -20.32 4.52
CA SER A 180 23.92 -20.97 3.20
C SER A 180 25.35 -21.43 2.93
N GLY A 181 25.49 -22.58 2.28
CA GLY A 181 26.77 -23.14 1.83
C GLY A 181 26.90 -23.14 0.32
#